data_0f615d3877490f8c149c8cf3e9008f43
#
_entry.id   0f615d3877490f8c149c8cf3e9008f43
#
_cell.length_a   1.000
_cell.length_b   1.000
_cell.length_c   1.000
_cell.angle_alpha   90.00
_cell.angle_beta   90.00
_cell.angle_gamma   90.00
#
_symmetry.space_group_name_H-M   'P 1'
#
loop_
_entity.id
_entity.type
_entity.pdbx_description
1 polymer ?
#
loop_
_entity_poly.entity_id
_entity_poly.type
_entity_poly.pdbx_seq_one_letter_code
_entity_poly.pdbx_strand_id
1 'polypeptide(L)'
;GVYLVPAFTGLGAPWWKPDAKAAIWGMTLNAGKAHVLRAGLESIAYQVKDLIDMMTRQAGIELKALRVDGGPTKNQFLMQFQADMLHAVINRSEIEEASALGAVVMNGFARKKWASFQEAAAMRTIDNCIAPCMEEKELQSLYSGWREAVKKVIGQNN
;
A
#
# COMPACT_ATOMS: atom_id res chain seq x y z
N GLY A 1 -7.77 11.50 -12.75
CA GLY A 1 -7.67 12.85 -12.20
C GLY A 1 -8.54 13.07 -10.97
N VAL A 2 -9.25 12.03 -10.47
CA VAL A 2 -9.99 12.09 -9.19
C VAL A 2 -9.14 11.42 -8.12
N TYR A 3 -8.96 12.07 -6.99
CA TYR A 3 -8.17 11.57 -5.85
C TYR A 3 -9.02 11.57 -4.59
N LEU A 4 -8.97 10.50 -3.82
CA LEU A 4 -9.53 10.41 -2.48
C LEU A 4 -8.39 10.48 -1.47
N VAL A 5 -8.38 11.48 -0.59
CA VAL A 5 -7.49 11.52 0.57
C VAL A 5 -8.27 11.01 1.78
N PRO A 6 -8.04 9.78 2.27
CA PRO A 6 -8.91 9.13 3.25
C PRO A 6 -8.53 9.50 4.69
N ALA A 7 -8.39 10.79 4.97
CA ALA A 7 -8.05 11.31 6.30
C ALA A 7 -9.26 11.31 7.25
N PHE A 8 -9.97 10.17 7.40
CA PHE A 8 -11.16 10.05 8.26
C PHE A 8 -10.83 10.24 9.74
N THR A 9 -9.65 9.87 10.15
CA THR A 9 -9.12 10.04 11.51
C THR A 9 -7.80 10.82 11.50
N GLY A 10 -7.64 11.72 10.53
CA GLY A 10 -6.39 12.40 10.26
C GLY A 10 -5.46 11.62 9.34
N LEU A 11 -4.28 12.17 9.10
CA LEU A 11 -3.20 11.52 8.33
C LEU A 11 -2.06 11.13 9.29
N GLY A 12 -1.71 9.85 9.28
CA GLY A 12 -0.55 9.30 9.96
C GLY A 12 0.76 9.60 9.24
N ALA A 13 1.75 8.73 9.42
CA ALA A 13 3.02 8.82 8.71
C ALA A 13 2.83 8.79 7.18
N PRO A 14 3.62 9.55 6.41
CA PRO A 14 4.68 10.47 6.84
C PRO A 14 4.19 11.90 7.17
N TRP A 15 2.89 12.16 7.06
CA TRP A 15 2.32 13.51 7.10
C TRP A 15 2.12 14.05 8.51
N TRP A 16 1.74 13.19 9.47
CA TRP A 16 1.49 13.51 10.89
C TRP A 16 0.55 14.72 11.09
N LYS A 17 -0.64 14.66 10.44
CA LYS A 17 -1.69 15.68 10.53
C LYS A 17 -2.97 15.08 11.11
N PRO A 18 -3.12 15.04 12.44
CA PRO A 18 -4.29 14.44 13.11
C PRO A 18 -5.58 15.19 12.82
N ASP A 19 -5.50 16.49 12.53
CA ASP A 19 -6.67 17.33 12.26
C ASP A 19 -7.12 17.34 10.80
N ALA A 20 -6.36 16.68 9.90
CA ALA A 20 -6.72 16.59 8.50
C ALA A 20 -8.07 15.86 8.32
N LYS A 21 -8.84 16.28 7.33
CA LYS A 21 -10.14 15.71 7.02
C LYS A 21 -10.12 14.99 5.68
N ALA A 22 -10.89 13.90 5.58
CA ALA A 22 -11.03 13.22 4.31
C ALA A 22 -11.63 14.14 3.24
N ALA A 23 -11.11 14.04 2.01
CA ALA A 23 -11.57 14.86 0.89
C ALA A 23 -11.48 14.08 -0.44
N ILE A 24 -12.37 14.43 -1.36
CA ILE A 24 -12.31 14.01 -2.76
C ILE A 24 -11.92 15.22 -3.59
N TRP A 25 -10.86 15.08 -4.37
CA TRP A 25 -10.33 16.15 -5.21
C TRP A 25 -10.39 15.79 -6.69
N GLY A 26 -10.55 16.80 -7.58
CA GLY A 26 -10.52 16.58 -9.02
C GLY A 26 -11.86 16.13 -9.61
N MET A 27 -12.96 16.24 -8.89
CA MET A 27 -14.30 15.98 -9.42
C MET A 27 -14.68 16.99 -10.49
N THR A 28 -15.16 16.48 -11.62
CA THR A 28 -15.73 17.26 -12.72
C THR A 28 -17.14 16.76 -13.05
N LEU A 29 -17.85 17.43 -13.94
CA LEU A 29 -19.18 16.98 -14.38
C LEU A 29 -19.16 15.57 -15.01
N ASN A 30 -18.03 15.15 -15.55
CA ASN A 30 -17.85 13.83 -16.14
C ASN A 30 -17.43 12.75 -15.11
N ALA A 31 -17.14 13.13 -13.87
CA ALA A 31 -16.77 12.19 -12.84
C ALA A 31 -18.02 11.56 -12.22
N GLY A 32 -18.06 10.24 -12.16
CA GLY A 32 -19.15 9.47 -11.57
C GLY A 32 -18.67 8.49 -10.51
N LYS A 33 -19.57 7.63 -10.05
CA LYS A 33 -19.34 6.64 -9.00
C LYS A 33 -18.07 5.80 -9.22
N ALA A 34 -17.84 5.34 -10.45
CA ALA A 34 -16.67 4.52 -10.78
C ALA A 34 -15.35 5.24 -10.52
N HIS A 35 -15.29 6.55 -10.82
CA HIS A 35 -14.10 7.36 -10.55
C HIS A 35 -13.81 7.49 -9.05
N VAL A 36 -14.85 7.65 -8.23
CA VAL A 36 -14.70 7.73 -6.77
C VAL A 36 -14.25 6.39 -6.19
N LEU A 37 -14.84 5.27 -6.64
CA LEU A 37 -14.43 3.93 -6.21
C LEU A 37 -12.99 3.63 -6.60
N ARG A 38 -12.59 3.98 -7.81
CA ARG A 38 -11.22 3.83 -8.29
C ARG A 38 -10.26 4.68 -7.44
N ALA A 39 -10.57 5.96 -7.22
CA ALA A 39 -9.76 6.84 -6.36
C ALA A 39 -9.62 6.30 -4.94
N GLY A 40 -10.65 5.62 -4.41
CA GLY A 40 -10.58 4.91 -3.13
C GLY A 40 -9.57 3.78 -3.12
N LEU A 41 -9.56 2.94 -4.16
CA LEU A 41 -8.57 1.86 -4.29
C LEU A 41 -7.16 2.41 -4.50
N GLU A 42 -7.00 3.40 -5.39
CA GLU A 42 -5.70 4.03 -5.67
C GLU A 42 -5.13 4.71 -4.42
N SER A 43 -5.97 5.29 -3.57
CA SER A 43 -5.53 5.96 -2.33
C SER A 43 -4.78 5.04 -1.38
N ILE A 44 -5.13 3.75 -1.36
CA ILE A 44 -4.42 2.74 -0.56
C ILE A 44 -2.98 2.61 -1.05
N ALA A 45 -2.80 2.48 -2.37
CA ALA A 45 -1.48 2.33 -2.97
C ALA A 45 -0.62 3.59 -2.82
N TYR A 46 -1.22 4.77 -2.96
CA TYR A 46 -0.50 6.04 -2.74
C TYR A 46 0.01 6.19 -1.31
N GLN A 47 -0.83 5.86 -0.31
CA GLN A 47 -0.41 5.92 1.09
C GLN A 47 0.72 4.93 1.41
N VAL A 48 0.63 3.72 0.85
CA VAL A 48 1.72 2.73 0.98
C VAL A 48 3.00 3.27 0.34
N LYS A 49 2.90 3.89 -0.85
CA LYS A 49 4.06 4.52 -1.50
C LYS A 49 4.66 5.63 -0.65
N ASP A 50 3.86 6.54 -0.12
CA ASP A 50 4.33 7.62 0.77
C ASP A 50 5.16 7.07 1.93
N LEU A 51 4.66 5.99 2.56
CA LEU A 51 5.33 5.35 3.69
C LEU A 51 6.62 4.62 3.28
N ILE A 52 6.56 3.82 2.23
CA ILE A 52 7.70 3.04 1.72
C ILE A 52 8.81 3.98 1.24
N ASP A 53 8.48 5.03 0.49
CA ASP A 53 9.44 6.01 0.01
C ASP A 53 10.17 6.72 1.18
N MET A 54 9.44 7.01 2.26
CA MET A 54 10.04 7.55 3.48
C MET A 54 10.99 6.54 4.13
N MET A 55 10.54 5.28 4.32
CA MET A 55 11.32 4.24 4.98
C MET A 55 12.60 3.89 4.20
N THR A 56 12.50 3.69 2.89
CA THR A 56 13.64 3.34 2.03
C THR A 56 14.65 4.47 1.97
N ARG A 57 14.19 5.73 1.92
CA ARG A 57 15.07 6.91 1.96
C ARG A 57 15.82 7.01 3.29
N GLN A 58 15.15 6.79 4.42
CA GLN A 58 15.80 6.84 5.73
C GLN A 58 16.77 5.67 5.96
N ALA A 59 16.43 4.49 5.45
CA ALA A 59 17.29 3.31 5.56
C ALA A 59 18.42 3.27 4.54
N GLY A 60 18.40 4.11 3.50
CA GLY A 60 19.38 4.08 2.41
C GLY A 60 19.33 2.79 1.59
N ILE A 61 18.16 2.16 1.47
CA ILE A 61 17.96 0.89 0.75
C ILE A 61 17.01 1.07 -0.43
N GLU A 62 17.12 0.20 -1.41
CA GLU A 62 16.20 0.09 -2.54
C GLU A 62 15.15 -0.99 -2.27
N LEU A 63 13.88 -0.71 -2.55
CA LEU A 63 12.81 -1.69 -2.50
C LEU A 63 12.82 -2.54 -3.77
N LYS A 64 13.22 -3.80 -3.67
CA LYS A 64 13.15 -4.75 -4.81
C LYS A 64 11.82 -5.50 -4.88
N ALA A 65 11.27 -5.84 -3.74
CA ALA A 65 10.00 -6.53 -3.66
C ALA A 65 9.28 -6.22 -2.33
N LEU A 66 7.95 -6.18 -2.38
CA LEU A 66 7.08 -6.07 -1.21
C LEU A 66 6.26 -7.34 -1.06
N ARG A 67 6.29 -7.94 0.12
CA ARG A 67 5.43 -9.08 0.47
C ARG A 67 4.12 -8.57 1.05
N VAL A 68 3.01 -9.10 0.55
CA VAL A 68 1.66 -8.69 0.94
C VAL A 68 0.80 -9.89 1.28
N ASP A 69 -0.14 -9.69 2.20
CA ASP A 69 -1.13 -10.68 2.62
C ASP A 69 -2.45 -10.00 3.03
N GLY A 70 -3.46 -10.80 3.32
CA GLY A 70 -4.77 -10.33 3.76
C GLY A 70 -5.78 -10.15 2.63
N GLY A 71 -7.04 -9.93 3.00
CA GLY A 71 -8.18 -9.89 2.09
C GLY A 71 -8.05 -8.92 0.91
N PRO A 72 -7.52 -7.68 1.10
CA PRO A 72 -7.36 -6.71 0.01
C PRO A 72 -6.45 -7.19 -1.13
N THR A 73 -5.55 -8.14 -0.87
CA THR A 73 -4.63 -8.67 -1.89
C THR A 73 -5.31 -9.51 -2.98
N LYS A 74 -6.58 -9.87 -2.78
CA LYS A 74 -7.42 -10.52 -3.81
C LYS A 74 -7.82 -9.57 -4.93
N ASN A 75 -7.76 -8.26 -4.69
CA ASN A 75 -8.09 -7.26 -5.69
C ASN A 75 -6.91 -7.08 -6.67
N GLN A 76 -7.04 -7.65 -7.86
CA GLN A 76 -5.98 -7.63 -8.88
C GLN A 76 -5.61 -6.21 -9.31
N PHE A 77 -6.61 -5.32 -9.45
CA PHE A 77 -6.35 -3.92 -9.79
C PHE A 77 -5.48 -3.24 -8.73
N LEU A 78 -5.84 -3.40 -7.45
CA LEU A 78 -5.09 -2.80 -6.36
C LEU A 78 -3.65 -3.33 -6.31
N MET A 79 -3.46 -4.63 -6.50
CA MET A 79 -2.12 -5.23 -6.45
C MET A 79 -1.25 -4.80 -7.63
N GLN A 80 -1.82 -4.72 -8.85
CA GLN A 80 -1.09 -4.22 -10.00
C GLN A 80 -0.73 -2.73 -9.80
N PHE A 81 -1.71 -1.91 -9.41
CA PHE A 81 -1.48 -0.50 -9.16
C PHE A 81 -0.45 -0.26 -8.04
N GLN A 82 -0.45 -1.12 -7.02
CA GLN A 82 0.57 -1.08 -5.96
C GLN A 82 1.98 -1.41 -6.49
N ALA A 83 2.11 -2.45 -7.34
CA ALA A 83 3.38 -2.80 -7.98
C ALA A 83 3.89 -1.63 -8.84
N ASP A 84 3.01 -1.04 -9.62
CA ASP A 84 3.31 0.09 -10.48
C ASP A 84 3.77 1.30 -9.66
N MET A 85 2.99 1.71 -8.65
CA MET A 85 3.33 2.86 -7.81
C MET A 85 4.65 2.70 -7.07
N LEU A 86 4.98 1.51 -6.59
CA LEU A 86 6.25 1.23 -5.90
C LEU A 86 7.42 0.98 -6.86
N HIS A 87 7.13 0.76 -8.14
CA HIS A 87 8.10 0.28 -9.12
C HIS A 87 8.85 -0.97 -8.60
N ALA A 88 8.14 -1.88 -7.94
CA ALA A 88 8.69 -3.05 -7.27
C ALA A 88 7.77 -4.26 -7.42
N VAL A 89 8.35 -5.46 -7.33
CA VAL A 89 7.57 -6.70 -7.41
C VAL A 89 6.70 -6.86 -6.15
N ILE A 90 5.41 -7.15 -6.34
CA ILE A 90 4.52 -7.54 -5.25
C ILE A 90 4.47 -9.07 -5.17
N ASN A 91 4.89 -9.61 -4.04
CA ASN A 91 4.84 -11.03 -3.73
C ASN A 91 3.64 -11.30 -2.82
N ARG A 92 2.56 -11.84 -3.40
CA ARG A 92 1.35 -12.19 -2.65
C ARG A 92 1.52 -13.54 -1.97
N SER A 93 1.16 -13.61 -0.68
CA SER A 93 1.12 -14.85 0.08
C SER A 93 -0.12 -15.68 -0.29
N GLU A 94 -0.01 -17.00 -0.36
CA GLU A 94 -1.15 -17.92 -0.41
C GLU A 94 -1.95 -17.90 0.90
N ILE A 95 -1.30 -17.55 2.00
CA ILE A 95 -1.90 -17.54 3.32
C ILE A 95 -2.54 -16.17 3.55
N GLU A 96 -3.87 -16.14 3.64
CA GLU A 96 -4.64 -14.91 3.84
C GLU A 96 -4.47 -14.33 5.25
N GLU A 97 -4.28 -15.20 6.24
CA GLU A 97 -4.22 -14.84 7.66
C GLU A 97 -2.79 -15.01 8.21
N ALA A 98 -1.86 -14.15 7.77
CA ALA A 98 -0.47 -14.23 8.21
C ALA A 98 -0.31 -14.02 9.73
N SER A 99 -1.21 -13.26 10.35
CA SER A 99 -1.22 -13.09 11.81
C SER A 99 -1.51 -14.40 12.53
N ALA A 100 -2.47 -15.19 12.04
CA ALA A 100 -2.77 -16.52 12.58
C ALA A 100 -1.60 -17.48 12.36
N LEU A 101 -0.98 -17.46 11.17
CA LEU A 101 0.25 -18.21 10.91
C LEU A 101 1.36 -17.83 11.88
N GLY A 102 1.55 -16.53 12.15
CA GLY A 102 2.52 -16.04 13.12
C GLY A 102 2.32 -16.65 14.51
N ALA A 103 1.08 -16.71 14.99
CA ALA A 103 0.74 -17.34 16.26
C ALA A 103 1.06 -18.85 16.26
N VAL A 104 0.76 -19.56 15.16
CA VAL A 104 1.08 -20.99 15.00
C VAL A 104 2.61 -21.21 15.02
N VAL A 105 3.35 -20.37 14.30
CA VAL A 105 4.82 -20.41 14.27
C VAL A 105 5.39 -20.21 15.67
N MET A 106 4.95 -19.17 16.40
CA MET A 106 5.41 -18.92 17.77
C MET A 106 5.10 -20.07 18.72
N ASN A 107 3.90 -20.67 18.63
CA ASN A 107 3.55 -21.86 19.42
C ASN A 107 4.45 -23.05 19.08
N GLY A 108 4.74 -23.26 17.79
CA GLY A 108 5.63 -24.30 17.32
C GLY A 108 7.06 -24.15 17.85
N PHE A 109 7.58 -22.91 17.94
CA PHE A 109 8.86 -22.64 18.60
C PHE A 109 8.83 -22.99 20.08
N ALA A 110 7.79 -22.54 20.80
CA ALA A 110 7.62 -22.87 22.23
C ALA A 110 7.61 -24.39 22.48
N ARG A 111 7.06 -25.15 21.53
CA ARG A 111 6.99 -26.62 21.57
C ARG A 111 8.19 -27.32 20.93
N LYS A 112 9.23 -26.57 20.52
CA LYS A 112 10.45 -27.09 19.86
C LYS A 112 10.16 -27.89 18.57
N LYS A 113 9.11 -27.50 17.83
CA LYS A 113 8.72 -28.13 16.57
C LYS A 113 9.61 -27.71 15.42
N TRP A 114 10.19 -26.51 15.48
CA TRP A 114 11.16 -25.96 14.53
C TRP A 114 12.43 -25.56 15.23
N ALA A 115 13.55 -25.87 14.58
CA ALA A 115 14.88 -25.54 15.08
C ALA A 115 15.29 -24.09 14.78
N SER A 116 14.69 -23.46 13.76
CA SER A 116 15.04 -22.11 13.31
C SER A 116 13.86 -21.35 12.69
N PHE A 117 13.96 -20.01 12.65
CA PHE A 117 13.00 -19.17 11.92
C PHE A 117 13.01 -19.44 10.41
N GLN A 118 14.14 -19.87 9.84
CA GLN A 118 14.25 -20.25 8.43
C GLN A 118 13.39 -21.47 8.12
N GLU A 119 13.40 -22.46 8.99
CA GLU A 119 12.58 -23.67 8.84
C GLU A 119 11.09 -23.33 8.89
N ALA A 120 10.67 -22.49 9.86
CA ALA A 120 9.30 -22.03 9.94
C ALA A 120 8.91 -21.11 8.76
N ALA A 121 9.84 -20.30 8.25
CA ALA A 121 9.61 -19.43 7.12
C ALA A 121 9.40 -20.21 5.80
N ALA A 122 9.92 -21.43 5.68
CA ALA A 122 9.69 -22.31 4.54
C ALA A 122 8.21 -22.75 4.39
N MET A 123 7.39 -22.57 5.44
CA MET A 123 5.93 -22.77 5.35
C MET A 123 5.20 -21.66 4.57
N ARG A 124 5.87 -20.52 4.31
CA ARG A 124 5.28 -19.43 3.51
C ARG A 124 5.50 -19.73 2.05
N THR A 125 4.40 -19.97 1.35
CA THR A 125 4.38 -20.06 -0.09
C THR A 125 4.01 -18.71 -0.70
N ILE A 126 4.61 -18.40 -1.86
CA ILE A 126 4.26 -17.23 -2.68
C ILE A 126 3.33 -17.73 -3.76
N ASP A 127 2.09 -17.25 -3.75
CA ASP A 127 1.07 -17.63 -4.76
C ASP A 127 1.33 -16.91 -6.09
N ASN A 128 1.62 -15.60 -6.03
CA ASN A 128 1.74 -14.79 -7.22
C ASN A 128 2.78 -13.68 -7.06
N CYS A 129 3.54 -13.45 -8.12
CA CYS A 129 4.48 -12.34 -8.26
C CYS A 129 3.94 -11.37 -9.31
N ILE A 130 3.65 -10.15 -8.91
CA ILE A 130 3.10 -9.11 -9.77
C ILE A 130 4.21 -8.09 -10.02
N ALA A 131 4.66 -8.02 -11.28
CA ALA A 131 5.68 -7.06 -11.68
C ALA A 131 5.04 -5.71 -12.08
N PRO A 132 5.74 -4.59 -11.89
CA PRO A 132 5.30 -3.29 -12.40
C PRO A 132 5.25 -3.30 -13.93
N CYS A 133 4.26 -2.61 -14.51
CA CYS A 133 4.09 -2.50 -15.96
C CYS A 133 3.73 -1.08 -16.42
N MET A 134 3.49 -0.15 -15.50
CA MET A 134 3.19 1.25 -15.83
C MET A 134 4.45 2.00 -16.25
N GLU A 135 4.30 2.86 -17.24
CA GLU A 135 5.40 3.75 -17.65
C GLU A 135 5.71 4.79 -16.55
N GLU A 136 6.99 5.10 -16.37
CA GLU A 136 7.45 6.06 -15.37
C GLU A 136 6.77 7.44 -15.48
N LYS A 137 6.53 7.91 -16.67
CA LYS A 137 5.86 9.19 -16.93
C LYS A 137 4.42 9.20 -16.40
N GLU A 138 3.69 8.10 -16.57
CA GLU A 138 2.32 7.94 -16.07
C GLU A 138 2.33 7.86 -14.54
N LEU A 139 3.21 7.06 -13.98
CA LEU A 139 3.42 6.95 -12.53
C LEU A 139 3.64 8.33 -11.91
N GLN A 140 4.60 9.09 -12.44
CA GLN A 140 4.93 10.42 -11.92
C GLN A 140 3.76 11.39 -12.02
N SER A 141 3.00 11.35 -13.10
CA SER A 141 1.80 12.18 -13.27
C SER A 141 0.73 11.87 -12.22
N LEU A 142 0.43 10.58 -12.02
CA LEU A 142 -0.57 10.13 -11.05
C LEU A 142 -0.14 10.46 -9.61
N TYR A 143 1.10 10.16 -9.27
CA TYR A 143 1.61 10.40 -7.92
C TYR A 143 1.77 11.91 -7.60
N SER A 144 2.11 12.73 -8.59
CA SER A 144 2.13 14.19 -8.44
C SER A 144 0.74 14.72 -8.08
N GLY A 145 -0.31 14.28 -8.78
CA GLY A 145 -1.68 14.65 -8.48
C GLY A 145 -2.13 14.21 -7.08
N TRP A 146 -1.74 13.01 -6.65
CA TRP A 146 -1.96 12.56 -5.26
C TRP A 146 -1.32 13.52 -4.25
N ARG A 147 -0.04 13.84 -4.43
CA ARG A 147 0.69 14.73 -3.53
C ARG A 147 0.08 16.13 -3.46
N GLU A 148 -0.44 16.64 -4.58
CA GLU A 148 -1.17 17.91 -4.59
C GLU A 148 -2.48 17.81 -3.81
N ALA A 149 -3.25 16.74 -3.99
CA ALA A 149 -4.48 16.53 -3.22
C ALA A 149 -4.20 16.48 -1.72
N VAL A 150 -3.16 15.77 -1.29
CA VAL A 150 -2.74 15.72 0.12
C VAL A 150 -2.32 17.10 0.62
N LYS A 151 -1.52 17.86 -0.14
CA LYS A 151 -1.11 19.23 0.24
C LYS A 151 -2.32 20.15 0.50
N LYS A 152 -3.36 20.04 -0.34
CA LYS A 152 -4.58 20.84 -0.18
C LYS A 152 -5.34 20.47 1.09
N VAL A 153 -5.39 19.18 1.42
CA VAL A 153 -6.01 18.69 2.67
C VAL A 153 -5.25 19.17 3.90
N ILE A 154 -3.91 19.15 3.84
CA ILE A 154 -3.05 19.60 4.94
C ILE A 154 -3.07 21.13 5.10
N GLY A 155 -3.12 21.87 3.97
CA GLY A 155 -3.10 23.34 3.98
C GLY A 155 -4.43 24.00 4.34
N GLN A 156 -5.53 23.28 4.38
CA GLN A 156 -6.86 23.79 4.73
C GLN A 156 -7.07 23.98 6.24
N ASN A 157 -6.11 23.66 7.08
CA ASN A 157 -6.18 23.74 8.55
C ASN A 157 -5.41 24.92 9.15
N ASN A 158 -5.26 26.03 8.38
CA ASN A 158 -4.77 27.32 8.90
C ASN A 158 -5.91 28.30 9.07
#